data_3a708d6fb86ef9075bb696fb645720e0
#
_entry.id   3a708d6fb86ef9075bb696fb645720e0
#
_cell.length_a   1.000
_cell.length_b   1.000
_cell.length_c   1.000
_cell.angle_alpha   90.00
_cell.angle_beta   90.00
_cell.angle_gamma   90.00
#
_symmetry.space_group_name_H-M   'P 1'
#
loop_
_entity.id
_entity.type
_entity.pdbx_description
1 polymer ?
#
loop_
_entity_poly.entity_id
_entity_poly.type
_entity_poly.pdbx_seq_one_letter_code
_entity_poly.pdbx_strand_id
1 'polypeptide(L)'
;YFSKAVLAALPYMEFVPDIIQCNDWQTGLIPVFLKTMYGSDEFYRNIKTVFAVHNMKFQGRWKINEVVDITGLPHHIFNSNELESYGEANYLKGGIVYADAVSTVSPSYAHDITTPEGGEGLHGLMEARKDVLHGILNGLDYAEYNPADDKYIKFHFDKNDISNKRKNKEYLQKATGLTVDDNALLIGIVSRMTDQKGFDLVAYVIDEILETMDV
;
A
#
# COMPACT_ATOMS: atom_id res chain seq x y z
N TYR A 1 16.37 4.14 11.72
CA TYR A 1 16.10 5.11 12.78
C TYR A 1 14.63 5.04 13.25
N PHE A 2 13.66 5.29 12.35
CA PHE A 2 12.22 5.39 12.69
C PHE A 2 11.71 4.21 13.54
N SER A 3 11.91 2.97 13.10
CA SER A 3 11.43 1.78 13.81
C SER A 3 11.99 1.64 15.25
N LYS A 4 13.27 2.00 15.46
CA LYS A 4 13.85 2.03 16.80
C LYS A 4 13.30 3.19 17.65
N ALA A 5 13.14 4.36 17.05
CA ALA A 5 12.62 5.53 17.75
C ALA A 5 11.19 5.30 18.27
N VAL A 6 10.31 4.69 17.44
CA VAL A 6 8.96 4.31 17.87
C VAL A 6 9.00 3.41 19.09
N LEU A 7 9.76 2.31 19.04
CA LEU A 7 9.86 1.38 20.16
C LEU A 7 10.48 2.04 21.41
N ALA A 8 11.55 2.81 21.24
CA ALA A 8 12.21 3.48 22.36
C ALA A 8 11.32 4.54 23.04
N ALA A 9 10.36 5.12 22.33
CA ALA A 9 9.43 6.12 22.88
C ALA A 9 8.30 5.49 23.73
N LEU A 10 7.89 4.25 23.44
CA LEU A 10 6.76 3.61 24.09
C LEU A 10 6.82 3.62 25.64
N PRO A 11 7.94 3.29 26.31
CA PRO A 11 8.00 3.30 27.76
C PRO A 11 7.82 4.68 28.41
N TYR A 12 7.96 5.75 27.63
CA TYR A 12 7.78 7.15 28.09
C TYR A 12 6.39 7.69 27.79
N MET A 13 5.54 6.91 27.13
CA MET A 13 4.15 7.27 26.88
C MET A 13 3.29 6.73 28.02
N GLU A 14 2.26 7.46 28.41
CA GLU A 14 1.25 6.99 29.38
C GLU A 14 0.29 5.96 28.76
N PHE A 15 0.81 5.11 27.86
CA PHE A 15 0.06 4.14 27.07
C PHE A 15 0.93 2.93 26.74
N VAL A 16 0.47 1.76 27.13
CA VAL A 16 1.10 0.48 26.75
C VAL A 16 0.24 -0.17 25.66
N PRO A 17 0.72 -0.29 24.43
CA PRO A 17 -0.08 -0.89 23.37
C PRO A 17 -0.14 -2.41 23.52
N ASP A 18 -1.31 -3.00 23.27
CA ASP A 18 -1.45 -4.44 23.04
C ASP A 18 -0.98 -4.84 21.65
N ILE A 19 -1.23 -3.96 20.66
CA ILE A 19 -0.94 -4.20 19.25
C ILE A 19 -0.29 -2.96 18.63
N ILE A 20 0.76 -3.18 17.82
CA ILE A 20 1.34 -2.17 16.95
C ILE A 20 0.99 -2.52 15.51
N GLN A 21 0.24 -1.63 14.83
CA GLN A 21 0.03 -1.72 13.40
C GLN A 21 1.20 -1.07 12.66
N CYS A 22 1.85 -1.85 11.83
CA CYS A 22 2.97 -1.46 10.97
C CYS A 22 2.49 -1.37 9.52
N ASN A 23 2.99 -0.40 8.76
CA ASN A 23 2.59 -0.21 7.37
C ASN A 23 3.82 -0.17 6.47
N ASP A 24 3.88 -1.07 5.50
CA ASP A 24 4.91 -1.19 4.48
C ASP A 24 6.36 -1.30 5.02
N TRP A 25 7.32 -1.35 4.11
CA TRP A 25 8.74 -1.57 4.40
C TRP A 25 9.34 -0.56 5.38
N GLN A 26 8.85 0.69 5.42
CA GLN A 26 9.34 1.74 6.30
C GLN A 26 9.23 1.35 7.78
N THR A 27 8.23 0.54 8.11
CA THR A 27 7.98 0.05 9.47
C THR A 27 8.38 -1.43 9.65
N GLY A 28 8.89 -2.07 8.60
CA GLY A 28 9.16 -3.50 8.55
C GLY A 28 10.11 -4.01 9.62
N LEU A 29 11.00 -3.16 10.14
CA LEU A 29 11.91 -3.54 11.23
C LEU A 29 11.25 -3.49 12.62
N ILE A 30 10.05 -2.95 12.81
CA ILE A 30 9.40 -2.95 14.14
C ILE A 30 9.11 -4.38 14.62
N PRO A 31 8.44 -5.25 13.84
CA PRO A 31 8.24 -6.65 14.25
C PRO A 31 9.55 -7.39 14.46
N VAL A 32 10.57 -7.10 13.63
CA VAL A 32 11.91 -7.72 13.76
C VAL A 32 12.54 -7.37 15.11
N PHE A 33 12.61 -6.08 15.46
CA PHE A 33 13.15 -5.64 16.74
C PHE A 33 12.39 -6.23 17.92
N LEU A 34 11.07 -6.24 17.88
CA LEU A 34 10.25 -6.79 18.96
C LEU A 34 10.54 -8.27 19.22
N LYS A 35 10.74 -9.07 18.18
CA LYS A 35 10.99 -10.52 18.35
C LYS A 35 12.46 -10.87 18.59
N THR A 36 13.41 -10.01 18.21
CA THR A 36 14.84 -10.32 18.33
C THR A 36 15.53 -9.58 19.48
N MET A 37 15.39 -8.26 19.58
CA MET A 37 16.12 -7.43 20.55
C MET A 37 15.31 -7.15 21.81
N TYR A 38 13.99 -7.03 21.70
CA TYR A 38 13.09 -6.66 22.79
C TYR A 38 12.24 -7.81 23.31
N GLY A 39 12.34 -9.02 22.73
CA GLY A 39 11.46 -10.14 23.06
C GLY A 39 11.56 -10.67 24.50
N SER A 40 12.68 -10.45 25.18
CA SER A 40 12.87 -10.81 26.60
C SER A 40 12.52 -9.68 27.58
N ASP A 41 12.30 -8.48 27.10
CA ASP A 41 11.96 -7.32 27.92
C ASP A 41 10.49 -7.39 28.39
N GLU A 42 10.26 -7.16 29.67
CA GLU A 42 8.93 -7.29 30.29
C GLU A 42 7.91 -6.35 29.69
N PHE A 43 8.34 -5.14 29.30
CA PHE A 43 7.46 -4.13 28.69
C PHE A 43 6.97 -4.58 27.30
N TYR A 44 7.87 -5.15 26.46
CA TYR A 44 7.57 -5.42 25.04
C TYR A 44 7.08 -6.85 24.76
N ARG A 45 7.34 -7.82 25.61
CA ARG A 45 7.12 -9.26 25.33
C ARG A 45 5.70 -9.64 24.95
N ASN A 46 4.70 -8.87 25.41
CA ASN A 46 3.29 -9.13 25.15
C ASN A 46 2.72 -8.35 23.96
N ILE A 47 3.48 -7.38 23.43
CA ILE A 47 3.04 -6.56 22.31
C ILE A 47 2.99 -7.40 21.03
N LYS A 48 1.85 -7.40 20.36
CA LYS A 48 1.62 -8.06 19.08
C LYS A 48 1.76 -7.07 17.93
N THR A 49 1.97 -7.59 16.72
CA THR A 49 2.10 -6.76 15.53
C THR A 49 1.16 -7.21 14.42
N VAL A 50 0.51 -6.25 13.78
CA VAL A 50 -0.19 -6.41 12.51
C VAL A 50 0.63 -5.66 11.45
N PHE A 51 1.07 -6.35 10.41
CA PHE A 51 1.87 -5.78 9.34
C PHE A 51 1.03 -5.63 8.08
N ALA A 52 0.69 -4.39 7.72
CA ALA A 52 -0.10 -4.06 6.55
C ALA A 52 0.79 -3.83 5.33
N VAL A 53 0.60 -4.63 4.29
CA VAL A 53 1.30 -4.51 3.01
C VAL A 53 0.37 -3.83 2.02
N HIS A 54 0.71 -2.60 1.62
CA HIS A 54 -0.06 -1.85 0.63
C HIS A 54 0.44 -2.08 -0.80
N ASN A 55 1.74 -2.37 -0.95
CA ASN A 55 2.34 -2.60 -2.27
C ASN A 55 3.60 -3.46 -2.17
N MET A 56 3.57 -4.66 -2.74
CA MET A 56 4.69 -5.62 -2.75
C MET A 56 5.93 -5.11 -3.53
N LYS A 57 5.77 -4.18 -4.47
CA LYS A 57 6.87 -3.66 -5.29
C LYS A 57 7.91 -2.91 -4.47
N PHE A 58 7.51 -2.25 -3.39
CA PHE A 58 8.40 -1.44 -2.56
C PHE A 58 8.83 -2.22 -1.32
N GLN A 59 10.05 -2.75 -1.34
CA GLN A 59 10.50 -3.72 -0.34
C GLN A 59 11.52 -3.18 0.67
N GLY A 60 12.15 -2.02 0.39
CA GLY A 60 13.18 -1.46 1.27
C GLY A 60 14.40 -2.39 1.35
N ARG A 61 15.19 -2.45 0.28
CA ARG A 61 16.37 -3.31 0.16
C ARG A 61 17.65 -2.52 0.39
N TRP A 62 18.58 -3.08 1.16
CA TRP A 62 19.91 -2.52 1.44
C TRP A 62 20.94 -3.61 1.60
N LYS A 63 22.23 -3.24 1.52
CA LYS A 63 23.32 -4.14 1.81
C LYS A 63 23.26 -4.62 3.26
N ILE A 64 23.41 -5.93 3.46
CA ILE A 64 23.28 -6.56 4.79
C ILE A 64 24.22 -5.91 5.81
N ASN A 65 25.49 -5.71 5.47
CA ASN A 65 26.47 -5.15 6.41
C ASN A 65 26.09 -3.73 6.85
N GLU A 66 25.59 -2.89 5.93
CA GLU A 66 25.11 -1.53 6.26
C GLU A 66 23.92 -1.58 7.24
N VAL A 67 23.00 -2.53 7.04
CA VAL A 67 21.85 -2.71 7.93
C VAL A 67 22.29 -3.21 9.31
N VAL A 68 23.21 -4.18 9.37
CA VAL A 68 23.79 -4.67 10.63
C VAL A 68 24.43 -3.53 11.42
N ASP A 69 25.29 -2.73 10.77
CA ASP A 69 26.02 -1.63 11.40
C ASP A 69 25.07 -0.54 11.94
N ILE A 70 24.03 -0.19 11.18
CA ILE A 70 23.08 0.87 11.58
C ILE A 70 22.07 0.38 12.63
N THR A 71 21.65 -0.87 12.53
CA THR A 71 20.56 -1.39 13.36
C THR A 71 21.03 -2.14 14.60
N GLY A 72 22.23 -2.72 14.57
CA GLY A 72 22.72 -3.62 15.60
C GLY A 72 21.97 -4.97 15.64
N LEU A 73 21.20 -5.30 14.61
CA LEU A 73 20.56 -6.59 14.48
C LEU A 73 21.61 -7.70 14.33
N PRO A 74 21.39 -8.88 14.93
CA PRO A 74 22.36 -9.97 14.86
C PRO A 74 22.47 -10.50 13.41
N HIS A 75 23.72 -10.74 12.98
CA HIS A 75 23.99 -11.12 11.58
C HIS A 75 23.27 -12.42 11.15
N HIS A 76 23.00 -13.32 12.07
CA HIS A 76 22.39 -14.63 11.77
C HIS A 76 20.95 -14.54 11.26
N ILE A 77 20.22 -13.45 11.52
CA ILE A 77 18.86 -13.26 11.01
C ILE A 77 18.81 -12.80 9.53
N PHE A 78 19.96 -12.47 8.94
CA PHE A 78 20.07 -12.13 7.52
C PHE A 78 20.31 -13.39 6.69
N ASN A 79 19.32 -14.26 6.67
CA ASN A 79 19.28 -15.51 5.92
C ASN A 79 17.99 -15.59 5.08
N SER A 80 17.94 -16.55 4.16
CA SER A 80 16.85 -16.72 3.19
C SER A 80 15.47 -16.97 3.81
N ASN A 81 15.40 -17.43 5.06
CA ASN A 81 14.14 -17.66 5.77
C ASN A 81 13.63 -16.40 6.51
N GLU A 82 14.51 -15.40 6.73
CA GLU A 82 14.20 -14.24 7.56
C GLU A 82 14.36 -12.91 6.78
N LEU A 83 15.44 -12.14 7.01
CA LEU A 83 15.59 -10.80 6.45
C LEU A 83 16.28 -10.74 5.09
N GLU A 84 16.98 -11.77 4.67
CA GLU A 84 17.71 -11.77 3.40
C GLU A 84 16.78 -12.09 2.23
N SER A 85 16.93 -11.37 1.12
CA SER A 85 16.29 -11.65 -0.16
C SER A 85 17.22 -11.22 -1.31
N TYR A 86 17.63 -12.19 -2.13
CA TYR A 86 18.51 -11.98 -3.29
C TYR A 86 19.85 -11.27 -2.94
N GLY A 87 20.44 -11.64 -1.81
CA GLY A 87 21.73 -11.10 -1.35
C GLY A 87 21.65 -9.76 -0.60
N GLU A 88 20.46 -9.24 -0.35
CA GLU A 88 20.20 -7.98 0.33
C GLU A 88 19.31 -8.17 1.56
N ALA A 89 19.42 -7.26 2.52
CA ALA A 89 18.45 -7.12 3.59
C ALA A 89 17.15 -6.55 3.01
N ASN A 90 16.02 -7.16 3.33
CA ASN A 90 14.70 -6.78 2.83
C ASN A 90 13.74 -6.49 3.99
N TYR A 91 13.38 -5.22 4.18
CA TYR A 91 12.59 -4.77 5.33
C TYR A 91 11.14 -5.20 5.25
N LEU A 92 10.54 -5.21 4.03
CA LEU A 92 9.19 -5.74 3.83
C LEU A 92 9.13 -7.21 4.22
N LYS A 93 10.10 -8.00 3.74
CA LYS A 93 10.23 -9.42 4.08
C LYS A 93 10.33 -9.62 5.59
N GLY A 94 11.20 -8.84 6.26
CA GLY A 94 11.35 -8.87 7.71
C GLY A 94 10.02 -8.59 8.42
N GLY A 95 9.28 -7.57 8.00
CA GLY A 95 7.96 -7.25 8.52
C GLY A 95 6.98 -8.42 8.39
N ILE A 96 6.91 -9.02 7.19
CA ILE A 96 6.03 -10.17 6.92
C ILE A 96 6.43 -11.41 7.75
N VAL A 97 7.71 -11.71 7.87
CA VAL A 97 8.20 -12.90 8.60
C VAL A 97 7.90 -12.80 10.09
N TYR A 98 8.17 -11.63 10.69
CA TYR A 98 8.17 -11.48 12.15
C TYR A 98 6.85 -10.98 12.73
N ALA A 99 5.91 -10.50 11.91
CA ALA A 99 4.61 -10.04 12.39
C ALA A 99 3.73 -11.20 12.90
N ASP A 100 2.87 -10.92 13.86
CA ASP A 100 1.89 -11.89 14.37
C ASP A 100 0.74 -12.10 13.36
N ALA A 101 0.32 -11.04 12.64
CA ALA A 101 -0.63 -11.09 11.54
C ALA A 101 -0.18 -10.18 10.39
N VAL A 102 -0.60 -10.52 9.17
CA VAL A 102 -0.33 -9.75 7.96
C VAL A 102 -1.65 -9.33 7.34
N SER A 103 -1.77 -8.09 6.92
CA SER A 103 -2.93 -7.61 6.17
C SER A 103 -2.52 -6.97 4.85
N THR A 104 -3.46 -6.94 3.91
CA THR A 104 -3.32 -6.21 2.66
C THR A 104 -4.64 -5.58 2.24
N VAL A 105 -4.63 -4.81 1.16
CA VAL A 105 -5.67 -3.83 0.81
C VAL A 105 -6.93 -4.39 0.16
N SER A 106 -6.99 -5.68 -0.16
CA SER A 106 -8.22 -6.34 -0.62
C SER A 106 -8.11 -7.88 -0.53
N PRO A 107 -9.24 -8.62 -0.48
CA PRO A 107 -9.22 -10.08 -0.57
C PRO A 107 -8.61 -10.59 -1.88
N SER A 108 -8.87 -9.94 -3.03
CA SER A 108 -8.25 -10.31 -4.31
C SER A 108 -6.74 -10.10 -4.27
N TYR A 109 -6.28 -8.95 -3.78
CA TYR A 109 -4.84 -8.69 -3.67
C TYR A 109 -4.15 -9.65 -2.69
N ALA A 110 -4.81 -10.07 -1.61
CA ALA A 110 -4.29 -11.11 -0.72
C ALA A 110 -4.05 -12.44 -1.46
N HIS A 111 -4.89 -12.77 -2.44
CA HIS A 111 -4.66 -13.91 -3.32
C HIS A 111 -3.53 -13.63 -4.32
N ASP A 112 -3.57 -12.48 -5.01
CA ASP A 112 -2.63 -12.13 -6.07
C ASP A 112 -1.17 -12.16 -5.59
N ILE A 113 -0.89 -11.63 -4.39
CA ILE A 113 0.46 -11.59 -3.83
C ILE A 113 1.03 -12.97 -3.44
N THR A 114 0.21 -14.03 -3.42
CA THR A 114 0.68 -15.41 -3.28
C THR A 114 1.09 -16.04 -4.61
N THR A 115 0.84 -15.35 -5.74
CA THR A 115 1.24 -15.82 -7.08
C THR A 115 2.59 -15.25 -7.52
N PRO A 116 3.32 -15.91 -8.44
CA PRO A 116 4.58 -15.38 -8.96
C PRO A 116 4.47 -13.97 -9.56
N GLU A 117 3.35 -13.67 -10.21
CA GLU A 117 3.09 -12.41 -10.90
C GLU A 117 2.86 -11.26 -9.90
N GLY A 118 2.07 -11.49 -8.85
CA GLY A 118 1.71 -10.46 -7.88
C GLY A 118 2.64 -10.34 -6.69
N GLY A 119 3.42 -11.39 -6.40
CA GLY A 119 4.25 -11.46 -5.19
C GLY A 119 5.60 -10.75 -5.25
N GLU A 120 6.00 -10.18 -6.41
CA GLU A 120 7.24 -9.41 -6.57
C GLU A 120 8.49 -10.13 -6.01
N GLY A 121 8.57 -11.47 -6.25
CA GLY A 121 9.62 -12.35 -5.75
C GLY A 121 9.46 -12.83 -4.31
N LEU A 122 8.40 -12.44 -3.60
CA LEU A 122 8.08 -12.91 -2.24
C LEU A 122 6.82 -13.79 -2.18
N HIS A 123 6.28 -14.24 -3.33
CA HIS A 123 5.06 -15.06 -3.40
C HIS A 123 5.14 -16.33 -2.53
N GLY A 124 6.29 -17.02 -2.52
CA GLY A 124 6.49 -18.20 -1.69
C GLY A 124 6.40 -17.90 -0.19
N LEU A 125 6.89 -16.73 0.25
CA LEU A 125 6.72 -16.26 1.62
C LEU A 125 5.24 -15.95 1.91
N MET A 126 4.55 -15.26 0.99
CA MET A 126 3.14 -14.92 1.17
C MET A 126 2.26 -16.18 1.24
N GLU A 127 2.52 -17.19 0.40
CA GLU A 127 1.86 -18.49 0.47
C GLU A 127 2.14 -19.20 1.81
N ALA A 128 3.38 -19.17 2.30
CA ALA A 128 3.74 -19.75 3.60
C ALA A 128 3.08 -19.02 4.79
N ARG A 129 2.68 -17.78 4.62
CA ARG A 129 2.01 -16.93 5.63
C ARG A 129 0.50 -16.78 5.43
N LYS A 130 -0.10 -17.52 4.51
CA LYS A 130 -1.53 -17.38 4.14
C LYS A 130 -2.51 -17.54 5.30
N ASP A 131 -2.19 -18.36 6.30
CA ASP A 131 -3.07 -18.59 7.44
C ASP A 131 -3.23 -17.35 8.36
N VAL A 132 -2.30 -16.41 8.25
CA VAL A 132 -2.31 -15.13 8.99
C VAL A 132 -2.37 -13.91 8.06
N LEU A 133 -2.62 -14.14 6.77
CA LEU A 133 -2.78 -13.10 5.73
C LEU A 133 -4.26 -12.77 5.55
N HIS A 134 -4.60 -11.49 5.73
CA HIS A 134 -5.98 -11.00 5.64
C HIS A 134 -6.09 -9.87 4.62
N GLY A 135 -6.98 -10.03 3.64
CA GLY A 135 -7.34 -8.98 2.69
C GLY A 135 -8.46 -8.10 3.24
N ILE A 136 -8.18 -6.83 3.48
CA ILE A 136 -9.13 -5.86 4.06
C ILE A 136 -9.25 -4.67 3.11
N LEU A 137 -10.47 -4.39 2.63
CA LEU A 137 -10.71 -3.25 1.75
C LEU A 137 -10.51 -1.93 2.50
N ASN A 138 -9.87 -0.96 1.84
CA ASN A 138 -9.77 0.39 2.36
C ASN A 138 -11.15 1.01 2.51
N GLY A 139 -11.35 1.79 3.55
CA GLY A 139 -12.55 2.59 3.75
C GLY A 139 -12.63 3.76 2.78
N LEU A 140 -13.85 4.26 2.59
CA LEU A 140 -14.12 5.51 1.90
C LEU A 140 -14.65 6.52 2.92
N ASP A 141 -14.09 7.71 2.93
CA ASP A 141 -14.62 8.82 3.73
C ASP A 141 -15.80 9.46 3.00
N TYR A 142 -17.00 9.08 3.39
CA TYR A 142 -18.24 9.62 2.80
C TYR A 142 -18.54 11.06 3.20
N ALA A 143 -17.85 11.63 4.18
CA ALA A 143 -17.96 13.05 4.48
C ALA A 143 -17.12 13.89 3.51
N GLU A 144 -15.99 13.37 3.04
CA GLU A 144 -15.12 14.04 2.06
C GLU A 144 -15.51 13.69 0.63
N TYR A 145 -15.75 12.40 0.33
CA TYR A 145 -16.04 11.89 -1.04
C TYR A 145 -17.54 11.63 -1.23
N ASN A 146 -18.36 12.68 -1.08
CA ASN A 146 -19.79 12.59 -1.27
C ASN A 146 -20.24 13.56 -2.37
N PRO A 147 -20.61 13.08 -3.56
CA PRO A 147 -21.00 13.96 -4.67
C PRO A 147 -22.28 14.76 -4.41
N ALA A 148 -23.06 14.41 -3.37
CA ALA A 148 -24.23 15.20 -2.97
C ALA A 148 -23.86 16.49 -2.21
N ASP A 149 -22.65 16.57 -1.62
CA ASP A 149 -22.21 17.66 -0.76
C ASP A 149 -20.74 18.09 -1.02
N ASP A 150 -20.10 17.57 -2.07
CA ASP A 150 -18.73 17.88 -2.40
C ASP A 150 -18.57 19.32 -2.91
N LYS A 151 -17.87 20.15 -2.16
CA LYS A 151 -17.62 21.57 -2.48
C LYS A 151 -16.88 21.83 -3.80
N TYR A 152 -16.20 20.83 -4.35
CA TYR A 152 -15.47 20.92 -5.60
C TYR A 152 -16.30 20.53 -6.82
N ILE A 153 -17.43 19.85 -6.64
CA ILE A 153 -18.33 19.47 -7.73
C ILE A 153 -19.30 20.62 -8.02
N LYS A 154 -19.34 21.08 -9.27
CA LYS A 154 -20.14 22.23 -9.68
C LYS A 154 -21.65 21.94 -9.59
N PHE A 155 -22.05 20.72 -9.95
CA PHE A 155 -23.44 20.28 -9.94
C PHE A 155 -23.55 19.00 -9.12
N HIS A 156 -24.11 19.09 -7.92
CA HIS A 156 -24.22 17.97 -7.01
C HIS A 156 -25.15 16.90 -7.56
N PHE A 157 -24.90 15.67 -7.26
CA PHE A 157 -25.70 14.50 -7.62
C PHE A 157 -25.56 13.41 -6.57
N ASP A 158 -26.48 12.46 -6.56
CA ASP A 158 -26.41 11.29 -5.68
C ASP A 158 -26.75 9.99 -6.42
N LYS A 159 -26.78 8.87 -5.69
CA LYS A 159 -27.11 7.55 -6.25
C LYS A 159 -28.53 7.42 -6.77
N ASN A 160 -29.46 8.27 -6.36
CA ASN A 160 -30.88 8.24 -6.76
C ASN A 160 -31.13 9.17 -7.96
N ASP A 161 -30.33 10.24 -8.09
CA ASP A 161 -30.40 11.18 -9.22
C ASP A 161 -29.00 11.55 -9.71
N ILE A 162 -28.61 10.93 -10.82
CA ILE A 162 -27.34 11.18 -11.49
C ILE A 162 -27.42 12.19 -12.64
N SER A 163 -28.57 12.84 -12.87
CA SER A 163 -28.80 13.72 -14.02
C SER A 163 -27.76 14.85 -14.13
N ASN A 164 -27.34 15.38 -13.00
CA ASN A 164 -26.33 16.44 -12.95
C ASN A 164 -24.89 15.99 -13.34
N LYS A 165 -24.62 14.68 -13.47
CA LYS A 165 -23.32 14.23 -14.02
C LYS A 165 -23.09 14.75 -15.44
N ARG A 166 -24.14 14.85 -16.24
CA ARG A 166 -24.09 15.42 -17.59
C ARG A 166 -23.66 16.89 -17.57
N LYS A 167 -24.17 17.69 -16.63
CA LYS A 167 -23.79 19.09 -16.45
C LYS A 167 -22.33 19.23 -15.97
N ASN A 168 -21.87 18.30 -15.13
CA ASN A 168 -20.46 18.27 -14.73
C ASN A 168 -19.54 17.89 -15.89
N LYS A 169 -19.97 16.98 -16.80
CA LYS A 169 -19.23 16.66 -18.04
C LYS A 169 -19.08 17.91 -18.91
N GLU A 170 -20.20 18.60 -19.19
CA GLU A 170 -20.21 19.86 -19.97
C GLU A 170 -19.29 20.91 -19.33
N TYR A 171 -19.38 21.07 -18.00
CA TYR A 171 -18.52 22.00 -17.28
C TYR A 171 -17.05 21.64 -17.43
N LEU A 172 -16.69 20.35 -17.30
CA LEU A 172 -15.32 19.89 -17.43
C LEU A 172 -14.78 20.06 -18.85
N GLN A 173 -15.56 19.73 -19.87
CA GLN A 173 -15.19 19.97 -21.28
C GLN A 173 -14.88 21.46 -21.52
N LYS A 174 -15.74 22.36 -21.05
CA LYS A 174 -15.48 23.83 -21.15
C LYS A 174 -14.24 24.25 -20.39
N ALA A 175 -14.06 23.77 -19.18
CA ALA A 175 -12.93 24.15 -18.32
C ALA A 175 -11.57 23.67 -18.86
N THR A 176 -11.56 22.57 -19.60
CA THR A 176 -10.35 22.00 -20.23
C THR A 176 -10.15 22.40 -21.70
N GLY A 177 -11.06 23.22 -22.25
CA GLY A 177 -10.98 23.69 -23.64
C GLY A 177 -11.37 22.65 -24.70
N LEU A 178 -12.05 21.59 -24.29
CA LEU A 178 -12.58 20.58 -25.20
C LEU A 178 -13.91 21.03 -25.83
N THR A 179 -14.24 20.45 -26.99
CA THR A 179 -15.55 20.63 -27.61
C THR A 179 -16.63 20.07 -26.68
N VAL A 180 -17.69 20.85 -26.46
CA VAL A 180 -18.82 20.39 -25.67
C VAL A 180 -19.70 19.49 -26.52
N ASP A 181 -19.67 18.21 -26.22
CA ASP A 181 -20.51 17.20 -26.82
C ASP A 181 -21.02 16.20 -25.77
N ASP A 182 -22.34 16.10 -25.70
CA ASP A 182 -23.00 15.19 -24.76
C ASP A 182 -22.82 13.71 -25.13
N ASN A 183 -22.62 13.41 -26.41
CA ASN A 183 -22.53 12.05 -26.93
C ASN A 183 -21.09 11.53 -26.91
N ALA A 184 -20.10 12.42 -27.11
CA ALA A 184 -18.69 12.03 -27.06
C ALA A 184 -18.32 11.48 -25.68
N LEU A 185 -17.58 10.39 -25.63
CA LEU A 185 -17.05 9.84 -24.38
C LEU A 185 -15.98 10.76 -23.81
N LEU A 186 -16.09 11.16 -22.54
CA LEU A 186 -15.05 11.93 -21.87
C LEU A 186 -14.20 11.00 -21.00
N ILE A 187 -12.93 10.83 -21.36
CA ILE A 187 -11.96 10.05 -20.60
C ILE A 187 -11.07 10.99 -19.79
N GLY A 188 -10.99 10.77 -18.50
CA GLY A 188 -10.11 11.50 -17.60
C GLY A 188 -9.20 10.56 -16.82
N ILE A 189 -7.89 10.90 -16.73
CA ILE A 189 -6.91 10.14 -15.96
C ILE A 189 -6.24 11.11 -14.97
N VAL A 190 -6.41 10.82 -13.67
CA VAL A 190 -5.74 11.55 -12.60
C VAL A 190 -4.90 10.57 -11.81
N SER A 191 -3.59 10.55 -12.03
CA SER A 191 -2.70 9.60 -11.39
C SER A 191 -1.25 10.10 -11.41
N ARG A 192 -0.37 9.45 -10.63
CA ARG A 192 1.07 9.62 -10.76
C ARG A 192 1.55 8.98 -12.07
N MET A 193 2.48 9.64 -12.77
CA MET A 193 3.08 9.10 -13.99
C MET A 193 4.15 8.05 -13.61
N THR A 194 3.72 6.85 -13.31
CA THR A 194 4.58 5.71 -12.96
C THR A 194 4.16 4.48 -13.76
N ASP A 195 5.08 3.54 -13.98
CA ASP A 195 4.85 2.29 -14.73
C ASP A 195 3.63 1.52 -14.24
N GLN A 196 3.41 1.48 -12.91
CA GLN A 196 2.28 0.78 -12.31
C GLN A 196 0.90 1.35 -12.70
N LYS A 197 0.85 2.53 -13.33
CA LYS A 197 -0.40 3.19 -13.75
C LYS A 197 -0.75 2.95 -15.22
N GLY A 198 0.11 2.23 -15.95
CA GLY A 198 -0.17 1.78 -17.31
C GLY A 198 -0.24 2.91 -18.34
N PHE A 199 0.49 4.03 -18.14
CA PHE A 199 0.54 5.11 -19.13
C PHE A 199 1.15 4.67 -20.47
N ASP A 200 2.03 3.68 -20.47
CA ASP A 200 2.58 3.01 -21.64
C ASP A 200 1.47 2.30 -22.44
N LEU A 201 0.53 1.63 -21.75
CA LEU A 201 -0.62 0.99 -22.38
C LEU A 201 -1.57 2.04 -22.99
N VAL A 202 -1.80 3.16 -22.27
CA VAL A 202 -2.60 4.28 -22.81
C VAL A 202 -1.94 4.83 -24.07
N ALA A 203 -0.63 5.12 -24.03
CA ALA A 203 0.12 5.60 -25.19
C ALA A 203 0.08 4.64 -26.38
N TYR A 204 0.04 3.34 -26.12
CA TYR A 204 -0.03 2.32 -27.16
C TYR A 204 -1.37 2.29 -27.90
N VAL A 205 -2.49 2.57 -27.23
CA VAL A 205 -3.84 2.44 -27.80
C VAL A 205 -4.53 3.76 -28.13
N ILE A 206 -3.99 4.92 -27.70
CA ILE A 206 -4.71 6.19 -27.76
C ILE A 206 -5.04 6.62 -29.20
N ASP A 207 -4.15 6.40 -30.16
CA ASP A 207 -4.37 6.79 -31.55
C ASP A 207 -5.55 5.99 -32.14
N GLU A 208 -5.61 4.67 -31.89
CA GLU A 208 -6.72 3.83 -32.32
C GLU A 208 -8.06 4.24 -31.69
N ILE A 209 -8.06 4.61 -30.40
CA ILE A 209 -9.23 5.11 -29.70
C ILE A 209 -9.75 6.40 -30.37
N LEU A 210 -8.84 7.35 -30.64
CA LEU A 210 -9.20 8.64 -31.25
C LEU A 210 -9.67 8.49 -32.72
N GLU A 211 -9.21 7.47 -33.44
CA GLU A 211 -9.65 7.21 -34.82
C GLU A 211 -10.97 6.47 -34.93
N THR A 212 -11.29 5.63 -33.94
CA THR A 212 -12.43 4.70 -34.02
C THR A 212 -13.61 5.05 -33.13
N MET A 213 -13.44 5.95 -32.17
CA MET A 213 -14.44 6.33 -31.19
C MET A 213 -14.66 7.86 -31.17
N ASP A 214 -15.87 8.24 -30.85
CA ASP A 214 -16.22 9.64 -30.55
C ASP A 214 -15.86 9.91 -29.06
N VAL A 215 -14.64 10.46 -28.83
CA VAL A 215 -14.04 10.61 -27.51
C VAL A 215 -13.29 11.95 -27.35
#